data_2e589d67b7d2526b7edcf7956287433c
#
_entry.id   2e589d67b7d2526b7edcf7956287433c
#
_cell.length_a   1.000
_cell.length_b   1.000
_cell.length_c   1.000
_cell.angle_alpha   90.00
_cell.angle_beta   90.00
_cell.angle_gamma   90.00
#
_symmetry.space_group_name_H-M   'P 1'
#
loop_
_entity.id
_entity.type
_entity.pdbx_description
1 polymer ?
#
loop_
_entity_poly.entity_id
_entity_poly.type
_entity_poly.pdbx_seq_one_letter_code
_entity_poly.pdbx_strand_id
1 'polypeptide(L)'
;ALRRTAATAAAYDLDCELLTPAQAGERYPLLRTEDLQGAIWLPGDGTANPTDVTQSLAKGARQLGVTVRERVRVTGFDVVADPTAPGGRRVRGVRTDAGDVACEVVVNCAGQWAKALGAMAGVGVPLHSAEHFYVVTDQIDGVVAGMPILRDPDGWTYVKEEVGGLVVGGFEPEAKPWVSPESIPYPFEFQLLDEDWEHFEVLMDSAIHRLPVLERTGIRKFYNGPESFTPDNQFILGESPDVAGFFVGAGFNSVGIASAGGAGRA
;
A
#
# COMPACT_ATOMS: atom_id res chain seq x y z
N ALA A 1 -10.26 20.70 5.86
CA ALA A 1 -9.99 19.35 5.35
C ALA A 1 -11.28 18.50 5.37
N LEU A 2 -11.91 18.17 6.52
CA LEU A 2 -13.03 17.21 6.67
C LEU A 2 -14.21 17.48 5.72
N ARG A 3 -14.70 18.72 5.63
CA ARG A 3 -15.82 19.07 4.73
C ARG A 3 -15.51 18.85 3.26
N ARG A 4 -14.26 19.04 2.84
CA ARG A 4 -13.84 18.78 1.47
C ARG A 4 -13.84 17.27 1.18
N THR A 5 -13.29 16.47 2.09
CA THR A 5 -13.31 15.01 1.97
C THR A 5 -14.75 14.46 1.92
N ALA A 6 -15.65 14.97 2.77
CA ALA A 6 -17.05 14.58 2.74
C ALA A 6 -17.75 14.97 1.43
N ALA A 7 -17.46 16.15 0.89
CA ALA A 7 -18.00 16.58 -0.41
C ALA A 7 -17.45 15.73 -1.56
N THR A 8 -16.18 15.31 -1.48
CA THR A 8 -15.59 14.38 -2.46
C THR A 8 -16.25 13.02 -2.37
N ALA A 9 -16.44 12.46 -1.16
CA ALA A 9 -17.14 11.18 -0.96
C ALA A 9 -18.55 11.22 -1.58
N ALA A 10 -19.30 12.28 -1.30
CA ALA A 10 -20.64 12.48 -1.86
C ALA A 10 -20.64 12.56 -3.41
N ALA A 11 -19.62 13.15 -4.02
CA ALA A 11 -19.49 13.22 -5.48
C ALA A 11 -19.24 11.84 -6.13
N TYR A 12 -18.79 10.86 -5.35
CA TYR A 12 -18.60 9.47 -5.78
C TYR A 12 -19.65 8.51 -5.21
N ASP A 13 -20.77 9.02 -4.72
CA ASP A 13 -21.86 8.23 -4.10
C ASP A 13 -21.36 7.31 -2.95
N LEU A 14 -20.37 7.79 -2.19
CA LEU A 14 -19.87 7.08 -1.02
C LEU A 14 -20.56 7.60 0.25
N ASP A 15 -21.11 6.68 1.03
CA ASP A 15 -21.67 7.00 2.34
C ASP A 15 -20.58 7.59 3.24
N CYS A 16 -20.86 8.78 3.75
CA CYS A 16 -19.90 9.54 4.57
C CYS A 16 -20.67 10.44 5.55
N GLU A 17 -20.36 10.30 6.83
CA GLU A 17 -20.92 11.12 7.90
C GLU A 17 -19.86 12.04 8.49
N LEU A 18 -20.21 13.32 8.70
CA LEU A 18 -19.41 14.22 9.52
C LEU A 18 -19.82 14.09 10.97
N LEU A 19 -18.86 13.76 11.83
CA LEU A 19 -19.08 13.58 13.26
C LEU A 19 -18.54 14.78 14.06
N THR A 20 -19.26 15.13 15.11
CA THR A 20 -18.72 15.97 16.19
C THR A 20 -17.69 15.19 17.02
N PRO A 21 -16.83 15.86 17.80
CA PRO A 21 -15.90 15.16 18.70
C PRO A 21 -16.60 14.17 19.64
N ALA A 22 -17.75 14.55 20.20
CA ALA A 22 -18.52 13.66 21.07
C ALA A 22 -19.00 12.39 20.35
N GLN A 23 -19.55 12.54 19.15
CA GLN A 23 -19.96 11.39 18.33
C GLN A 23 -18.76 10.51 17.92
N ALA A 24 -17.60 11.11 17.68
CA ALA A 24 -16.39 10.33 17.40
C ALA A 24 -15.98 9.48 18.62
N GLY A 25 -16.04 10.05 19.83
CA GLY A 25 -15.79 9.33 21.08
C GLY A 25 -16.80 8.22 21.37
N GLU A 26 -18.08 8.41 21.02
CA GLU A 26 -19.11 7.34 21.09
C GLU A 26 -18.79 6.17 20.16
N ARG A 27 -18.26 6.45 18.95
CA ARG A 27 -17.86 5.41 17.98
C ARG A 27 -16.54 4.74 18.34
N TYR A 28 -15.64 5.47 18.98
CA TYR A 28 -14.32 4.98 19.38
C TYR A 28 -14.00 5.40 20.83
N PRO A 29 -14.43 4.63 21.85
CA PRO A 29 -14.38 5.04 23.26
C PRO A 29 -12.98 5.27 23.84
N LEU A 30 -11.93 4.77 23.20
CA LEU A 30 -10.54 4.98 23.62
C LEU A 30 -9.95 6.31 23.14
N LEU A 31 -10.70 7.06 22.32
CA LEU A 31 -10.22 8.25 21.63
C LEU A 31 -10.18 9.47 22.57
N ARG A 32 -9.06 10.17 22.59
CA ARG A 32 -9.02 11.54 23.11
C ARG A 32 -9.72 12.47 22.14
N THR A 33 -10.72 13.22 22.62
CA THR A 33 -11.60 14.03 21.76
C THR A 33 -11.54 15.52 22.03
N GLU A 34 -10.87 15.95 23.10
CA GLU A 34 -10.92 17.34 23.61
C GLU A 34 -10.30 18.36 22.64
N ASP A 35 -9.35 17.93 21.82
CA ASP A 35 -8.65 18.75 20.84
C ASP A 35 -9.21 18.56 19.40
N LEU A 36 -10.16 17.63 19.22
CA LEU A 36 -10.71 17.37 17.89
C LEU A 36 -11.64 18.48 17.41
N GLN A 37 -11.56 18.80 16.13
CA GLN A 37 -12.52 19.66 15.44
C GLN A 37 -13.71 18.86 14.87
N GLY A 38 -13.57 17.56 14.75
CA GLY A 38 -14.55 16.62 14.23
C GLY A 38 -13.89 15.40 13.62
N ALA A 39 -14.71 14.51 13.08
CA ALA A 39 -14.25 13.32 12.36
C ALA A 39 -15.10 13.04 11.13
N ILE A 40 -14.64 12.10 10.30
CA ILE A 40 -15.38 11.51 9.20
C ILE A 40 -15.60 10.05 9.52
N TRP A 41 -16.81 9.60 9.36
CA TRP A 41 -17.18 8.20 9.43
C TRP A 41 -17.52 7.67 8.04
N LEU A 42 -16.88 6.56 7.65
CA LEU A 42 -17.11 5.83 6.40
C LEU A 42 -17.66 4.45 6.74
N PRO A 43 -19.01 4.27 6.76
CA PRO A 43 -19.60 3.01 7.22
C PRO A 43 -19.31 1.82 6.33
N GLY A 44 -19.01 2.07 5.06
CA GLY A 44 -18.67 1.04 4.07
C GLY A 44 -17.19 0.63 4.05
N ASP A 45 -16.34 1.26 4.88
CA ASP A 45 -14.92 0.89 4.97
C ASP A 45 -14.73 -0.36 5.85
N GLY A 46 -13.56 -0.99 5.77
CA GLY A 46 -13.30 -2.22 6.49
C GLY A 46 -11.86 -2.69 6.43
N THR A 47 -11.62 -3.88 6.96
CA THR A 47 -10.33 -4.54 6.94
C THR A 47 -10.30 -5.69 5.94
N ALA A 48 -9.15 -5.95 5.36
CA ALA A 48 -8.93 -7.08 4.49
C ALA A 48 -7.65 -7.83 4.91
N ASN A 49 -7.68 -9.15 4.81
CA ASN A 49 -6.46 -9.94 4.89
C ASN A 49 -5.77 -9.91 3.52
N PRO A 50 -4.55 -9.36 3.38
CA PRO A 50 -3.87 -9.22 2.10
C PRO A 50 -3.65 -10.56 1.38
N THR A 51 -3.32 -11.60 2.15
CA THR A 51 -3.11 -12.94 1.62
C THR A 51 -4.39 -13.53 1.04
N ASP A 52 -5.49 -13.44 1.79
CA ASP A 52 -6.78 -13.98 1.35
C ASP A 52 -7.33 -13.28 0.12
N VAL A 53 -7.19 -11.94 0.06
CA VAL A 53 -7.57 -11.15 -1.12
C VAL A 53 -6.75 -11.58 -2.33
N THR A 54 -5.43 -11.66 -2.20
CA THR A 54 -4.52 -12.06 -3.29
C THR A 54 -4.82 -13.48 -3.78
N GLN A 55 -4.98 -14.43 -2.86
CA GLN A 55 -5.28 -15.83 -3.22
C GLN A 55 -6.66 -15.98 -3.85
N SER A 56 -7.65 -15.21 -3.38
CA SER A 56 -9.00 -15.21 -3.96
C SER A 56 -9.00 -14.68 -5.39
N LEU A 57 -8.29 -13.58 -5.65
CA LEU A 57 -8.12 -13.03 -7.00
C LEU A 57 -7.36 -13.99 -7.91
N ALA A 58 -6.27 -14.59 -7.44
CA ALA A 58 -5.51 -15.59 -8.21
C ALA A 58 -6.36 -16.83 -8.53
N LYS A 59 -7.19 -17.29 -7.59
CA LYS A 59 -8.13 -18.40 -7.82
C LYS A 59 -9.16 -18.03 -8.86
N GLY A 60 -9.77 -16.84 -8.75
CA GLY A 60 -10.73 -16.35 -9.74
C GLY A 60 -10.12 -16.22 -11.13
N ALA A 61 -8.90 -15.69 -11.25
CA ALA A 61 -8.18 -15.59 -12.51
C ALA A 61 -7.95 -16.97 -13.14
N ARG A 62 -7.50 -17.98 -12.37
CA ARG A 62 -7.34 -19.36 -12.87
C ARG A 62 -8.65 -19.96 -13.37
N GLN A 63 -9.77 -19.71 -12.67
CA GLN A 63 -11.09 -20.18 -13.10
C GLN A 63 -11.55 -19.55 -14.43
N LEU A 64 -11.05 -18.36 -14.74
CA LEU A 64 -11.28 -17.67 -16.01
C LEU A 64 -10.25 -18.01 -17.09
N GLY A 65 -9.40 -19.02 -16.87
CA GLY A 65 -8.43 -19.51 -17.85
C GLY A 65 -7.06 -18.83 -17.81
N VAL A 66 -6.80 -17.96 -16.84
CA VAL A 66 -5.49 -17.34 -16.68
C VAL A 66 -4.47 -18.37 -16.17
N THR A 67 -3.31 -18.44 -16.80
CA THR A 67 -2.18 -19.24 -16.31
C THR A 67 -1.39 -18.41 -15.28
N VAL A 68 -1.40 -18.84 -14.03
CA VAL A 68 -0.58 -18.25 -12.95
C VAL A 68 0.64 -19.15 -12.74
N ARG A 69 1.83 -18.62 -12.98
CA ARG A 69 3.11 -19.30 -12.77
C ARG A 69 3.84 -18.65 -11.59
N GLU A 70 4.06 -19.43 -10.56
CA GLU A 70 4.80 -19.03 -9.38
C GLU A 70 6.27 -19.47 -9.50
N ARG A 71 7.17 -18.80 -8.78
CA ARG A 71 8.62 -19.10 -8.77
C ARG A 71 9.26 -19.04 -10.15
N VAL A 72 8.76 -18.16 -11.00
CA VAL A 72 9.32 -17.86 -12.32
C VAL A 72 9.82 -16.43 -12.31
N ARG A 73 11.12 -16.26 -12.38
CA ARG A 73 11.76 -14.96 -12.36
C ARG A 73 11.83 -14.37 -13.77
N VAL A 74 11.35 -13.14 -13.91
CA VAL A 74 11.60 -12.35 -15.12
C VAL A 74 13.05 -11.89 -15.12
N THR A 75 13.77 -12.18 -16.20
CA THR A 75 15.19 -11.86 -16.40
C THR A 75 15.42 -10.81 -17.47
N GLY A 76 14.37 -10.40 -18.19
CA GLY A 76 14.42 -9.36 -19.21
C GLY A 76 13.21 -9.35 -20.12
N PHE A 77 13.27 -8.52 -21.13
CA PHE A 77 12.22 -8.39 -22.13
C PHE A 77 12.80 -8.47 -23.53
N ASP A 78 11.99 -8.95 -24.47
CA ASP A 78 12.26 -8.82 -25.88
C ASP A 78 11.58 -7.54 -26.40
N VAL A 79 12.39 -6.54 -26.69
CA VAL A 79 11.94 -5.21 -27.18
C VAL A 79 12.57 -4.98 -28.54
N VAL A 80 11.74 -4.72 -29.53
CA VAL A 80 12.15 -4.52 -30.93
C VAL A 80 11.90 -3.08 -31.37
N ALA A 81 12.64 -2.66 -32.37
CA ALA A 81 12.38 -1.37 -33.04
C ALA A 81 11.00 -1.41 -33.74
N ASP A 82 10.21 -0.38 -33.54
CA ASP A 82 8.92 -0.15 -34.22
C ASP A 82 8.74 1.34 -34.51
N PRO A 83 9.13 1.81 -35.69
CA PRO A 83 9.04 3.22 -36.05
C PRO A 83 7.60 3.80 -36.02
N THR A 84 6.59 2.93 -35.97
CA THR A 84 5.18 3.34 -35.91
C THR A 84 4.65 3.52 -34.49
N ALA A 85 5.39 2.99 -33.49
CA ALA A 85 5.03 3.09 -32.10
C ALA A 85 5.54 4.39 -31.44
N PRO A 86 4.84 4.96 -30.48
CA PRO A 86 5.42 5.97 -29.58
C PRO A 86 6.74 5.44 -28.98
N GLY A 87 7.76 6.27 -28.87
CA GLY A 87 9.09 5.85 -28.41
C GLY A 87 9.89 4.98 -29.39
N GLY A 88 9.35 4.63 -30.58
CA GLY A 88 10.04 3.90 -31.62
C GLY A 88 10.33 2.42 -31.29
N ARG A 89 9.72 1.86 -30.24
CA ARG A 89 9.99 0.51 -29.73
C ARG A 89 8.70 -0.19 -29.26
N ARG A 90 8.72 -1.52 -29.30
CA ARG A 90 7.58 -2.34 -28.87
C ARG A 90 8.05 -3.61 -28.16
N VAL A 91 7.33 -4.01 -27.10
CA VAL A 91 7.55 -5.33 -26.47
C VAL A 91 7.02 -6.46 -27.35
N ARG A 92 7.76 -7.59 -27.37
CA ARG A 92 7.40 -8.82 -28.09
C ARG A 92 7.44 -10.05 -27.20
N GLY A 93 7.99 -9.95 -26.00
CA GLY A 93 8.08 -11.10 -25.12
C GLY A 93 8.73 -10.78 -23.79
N VAL A 94 8.62 -11.73 -22.90
CA VAL A 94 9.22 -11.73 -21.56
C VAL A 94 10.20 -12.89 -21.48
N ARG A 95 11.43 -12.62 -21.10
CA ARG A 95 12.44 -13.63 -20.81
C ARG A 95 12.37 -14.02 -19.35
N THR A 96 12.39 -15.32 -19.07
CA THR A 96 12.35 -15.84 -17.71
C THR A 96 13.39 -16.94 -17.50
N ASP A 97 13.67 -17.28 -16.24
CA ASP A 97 14.52 -18.41 -15.87
C ASP A 97 13.88 -19.80 -16.18
N ALA A 98 12.59 -19.81 -16.54
CA ALA A 98 11.83 -21.01 -16.94
C ALA A 98 11.47 -21.03 -18.43
N GLY A 99 12.13 -20.20 -19.25
CA GLY A 99 11.89 -20.05 -20.69
C GLY A 99 11.18 -18.76 -21.06
N ASP A 100 11.18 -18.45 -22.34
CA ASP A 100 10.65 -17.21 -22.87
C ASP A 100 9.16 -17.30 -23.16
N VAL A 101 8.44 -16.19 -23.00
CA VAL A 101 7.02 -16.07 -23.30
C VAL A 101 6.82 -14.99 -24.35
N ALA A 102 6.37 -15.36 -25.54
CA ALA A 102 5.98 -14.37 -26.57
C ALA A 102 4.66 -13.69 -26.16
N CYS A 103 4.63 -12.37 -26.24
CA CYS A 103 3.42 -11.59 -25.93
C CYS A 103 3.47 -10.23 -26.63
N GLU A 104 2.32 -9.64 -26.84
CA GLU A 104 2.16 -8.29 -27.42
C GLU A 104 2.00 -7.21 -26.36
N VAL A 105 1.60 -7.62 -25.13
CA VAL A 105 1.36 -6.75 -23.99
C VAL A 105 2.03 -7.33 -22.76
N VAL A 106 2.68 -6.46 -22.00
CA VAL A 106 3.23 -6.72 -20.66
C VAL A 106 2.61 -5.72 -19.69
N VAL A 107 2.20 -6.18 -18.51
CA VAL A 107 1.78 -5.31 -17.41
C VAL A 107 2.73 -5.53 -16.25
N ASN A 108 3.53 -4.53 -15.95
CA ASN A 108 4.49 -4.54 -14.84
C ASN A 108 3.79 -4.16 -13.53
N CYS A 109 3.38 -5.15 -12.75
CA CYS A 109 2.77 -5.01 -11.42
C CYS A 109 3.71 -5.50 -10.31
N ALA A 110 5.02 -5.30 -10.46
CA ALA A 110 6.04 -5.90 -9.60
C ALA A 110 6.29 -5.12 -8.29
N GLY A 111 5.42 -4.20 -7.88
CA GLY A 111 5.54 -3.45 -6.62
C GLY A 111 6.88 -2.72 -6.55
N GLN A 112 7.64 -2.92 -5.49
CA GLN A 112 8.93 -2.25 -5.32
C GLN A 112 10.00 -2.67 -6.34
N TRP A 113 9.85 -3.80 -7.03
CA TRP A 113 10.75 -4.21 -8.12
C TRP A 113 10.34 -3.64 -9.49
N ALA A 114 9.21 -2.92 -9.58
CA ALA A 114 8.70 -2.40 -10.85
C ALA A 114 9.69 -1.47 -11.55
N LYS A 115 10.48 -0.69 -10.80
CA LYS A 115 11.55 0.16 -11.35
C LYS A 115 12.66 -0.66 -12.02
N ALA A 116 13.14 -1.70 -11.34
CA ALA A 116 14.17 -2.57 -11.88
C ALA A 116 13.69 -3.34 -13.12
N LEU A 117 12.45 -3.85 -13.11
CA LEU A 117 11.85 -4.49 -14.26
C LEU A 117 11.66 -3.51 -15.44
N GLY A 118 11.15 -2.32 -15.17
CA GLY A 118 11.02 -1.28 -16.18
C GLY A 118 12.36 -0.97 -16.86
N ALA A 119 13.42 -0.82 -16.08
CA ALA A 119 14.77 -0.57 -16.60
C ALA A 119 15.26 -1.68 -17.56
N MET A 120 14.90 -2.94 -17.32
CA MET A 120 15.24 -4.06 -18.25
C MET A 120 14.58 -3.90 -19.62
N ALA A 121 13.45 -3.21 -19.71
CA ALA A 121 12.76 -2.89 -20.96
C ALA A 121 13.16 -1.51 -21.52
N GLY A 122 13.95 -0.73 -20.79
CA GLY A 122 14.28 0.66 -21.10
C GLY A 122 13.12 1.63 -20.82
N VAL A 123 12.29 1.30 -19.82
CA VAL A 123 11.17 2.09 -19.32
C VAL A 123 11.49 2.67 -17.95
N GLY A 124 11.35 3.98 -17.80
CA GLY A 124 11.52 4.67 -16.52
C GLY A 124 10.29 4.48 -15.62
N VAL A 125 10.50 3.96 -14.41
CA VAL A 125 9.45 3.85 -13.38
C VAL A 125 9.95 4.57 -12.12
N PRO A 126 9.46 5.79 -11.81
CA PRO A 126 9.98 6.60 -10.72
C PRO A 126 9.47 6.11 -9.36
N LEU A 127 10.14 5.11 -8.80
CA LEU A 127 9.86 4.54 -7.48
C LEU A 127 11.09 4.61 -6.59
N HIS A 128 10.87 4.75 -5.30
CA HIS A 128 11.86 4.54 -4.26
C HIS A 128 11.26 3.72 -3.10
N SER A 129 12.06 2.83 -2.52
CA SER A 129 11.64 2.05 -1.34
C SER A 129 12.01 2.80 -0.07
N ALA A 130 11.05 2.91 0.85
CA ALA A 130 11.25 3.44 2.19
C ALA A 130 10.86 2.38 3.23
N GLU A 131 11.42 2.51 4.42
CA GLU A 131 11.00 1.71 5.57
C GLU A 131 9.61 2.14 6.00
N HIS A 132 8.77 1.19 6.39
CA HIS A 132 7.41 1.45 6.87
C HIS A 132 7.17 0.69 8.16
N PHE A 133 6.74 1.41 9.19
CA PHE A 133 6.74 0.92 10.56
C PHE A 133 5.34 0.77 11.11
N TYR A 134 5.12 -0.33 11.85
CA TYR A 134 3.99 -0.46 12.74
C TYR A 134 4.30 -1.41 13.89
N VAL A 135 3.57 -1.27 14.97
CA VAL A 135 3.63 -2.15 16.13
C VAL A 135 2.31 -2.86 16.34
N VAL A 136 2.39 -4.02 16.99
CA VAL A 136 1.22 -4.75 17.52
C VAL A 136 1.33 -4.72 19.03
N THR A 137 0.30 -4.20 19.70
CA THR A 137 0.27 -4.09 21.15
C THR A 137 -0.13 -5.40 21.83
N ASP A 138 0.08 -5.48 23.13
CA ASP A 138 -0.64 -6.43 23.97
C ASP A 138 -2.14 -6.15 23.96
N GLN A 139 -2.92 -7.06 24.56
CA GLN A 139 -4.36 -6.88 24.70
C GLN A 139 -4.69 -5.66 25.56
N ILE A 140 -5.74 -4.93 25.17
CA ILE A 140 -6.18 -3.69 25.82
C ILE A 140 -7.64 -3.84 26.21
N ASP A 141 -7.94 -3.54 27.46
CA ASP A 141 -9.32 -3.50 27.95
C ASP A 141 -10.14 -2.47 27.15
N GLY A 142 -11.29 -2.89 26.66
CA GLY A 142 -12.16 -2.06 25.83
C GLY A 142 -11.91 -2.16 24.32
N VAL A 143 -10.85 -2.87 23.88
CA VAL A 143 -10.68 -3.24 22.48
C VAL A 143 -11.49 -4.49 22.20
N VAL A 144 -12.40 -4.37 21.24
CA VAL A 144 -13.30 -5.46 20.84
C VAL A 144 -13.22 -5.71 19.33
N ALA A 145 -13.45 -6.94 18.92
CA ALA A 145 -13.48 -7.29 17.51
C ALA A 145 -14.52 -6.46 16.75
N GLY A 146 -14.13 -5.97 15.59
CA GLY A 146 -14.98 -5.13 14.75
C GLY A 146 -14.99 -3.63 15.12
N MET A 147 -14.09 -3.18 15.99
CA MET A 147 -13.86 -1.76 16.18
C MET A 147 -13.50 -1.07 14.85
N PRO A 148 -13.92 0.18 14.66
CA PRO A 148 -13.54 0.96 13.49
C PRO A 148 -12.02 1.07 13.33
N ILE A 149 -11.54 1.17 12.09
CA ILE A 149 -10.20 1.64 11.82
C ILE A 149 -10.17 3.14 12.13
N LEU A 150 -9.16 3.58 12.86
CA LEU A 150 -8.90 4.99 13.12
C LEU A 150 -7.77 5.47 12.21
N ARG A 151 -7.95 6.62 11.57
CA ARG A 151 -6.87 7.41 10.97
C ARG A 151 -6.84 8.79 11.60
N ASP A 152 -5.67 9.19 12.07
CA ASP A 152 -5.38 10.54 12.52
C ASP A 152 -4.38 11.19 11.55
N PRO A 153 -4.86 11.94 10.53
CA PRO A 153 -3.98 12.55 9.56
C PRO A 153 -3.06 13.62 10.15
N ASP A 154 -3.47 14.29 11.22
CA ASP A 154 -2.68 15.33 11.88
C ASP A 154 -1.54 14.72 12.71
N GLY A 155 -1.75 13.51 13.24
CA GLY A 155 -0.74 12.69 13.93
C GLY A 155 -0.03 11.69 13.04
N TRP A 156 -0.31 11.67 11.72
CA TRP A 156 0.24 10.75 10.73
C TRP A 156 -0.01 9.27 11.00
N THR A 157 -0.92 8.92 11.92
CA THR A 157 -1.11 7.56 12.40
C THR A 157 -2.37 6.90 11.87
N TYR A 158 -2.34 5.59 11.84
CA TYR A 158 -3.51 4.72 11.70
C TYR A 158 -3.52 3.66 12.80
N VAL A 159 -4.71 3.25 13.19
CA VAL A 159 -4.90 2.24 14.22
C VAL A 159 -5.98 1.26 13.79
N LYS A 160 -5.72 -0.02 13.98
CA LYS A 160 -6.63 -1.12 13.67
C LYS A 160 -6.66 -2.12 14.83
N GLU A 161 -7.83 -2.66 15.14
CA GLU A 161 -7.95 -3.78 16.08
C GLU A 161 -7.24 -5.03 15.53
N GLU A 162 -6.54 -5.75 16.41
CA GLU A 162 -5.86 -7.01 16.12
C GLU A 162 -5.87 -7.94 17.32
N VAL A 163 -6.81 -8.88 17.34
CA VAL A 163 -6.94 -9.94 18.38
C VAL A 163 -6.95 -9.35 19.81
N GLY A 164 -7.77 -8.33 20.04
CA GLY A 164 -7.93 -7.67 21.32
C GLY A 164 -6.84 -6.65 21.67
N GLY A 165 -5.82 -6.50 20.84
CA GLY A 165 -4.84 -5.42 20.87
C GLY A 165 -5.03 -4.48 19.70
N LEU A 166 -4.06 -3.61 19.45
CA LEU A 166 -4.06 -2.65 18.36
C LEU A 166 -2.81 -2.81 17.48
N VAL A 167 -3.00 -2.74 16.17
CA VAL A 167 -1.94 -2.37 15.24
C VAL A 167 -1.87 -0.86 15.24
N VAL A 168 -0.71 -0.30 15.48
CA VAL A 168 -0.44 1.14 15.45
C VAL A 168 0.69 1.39 14.47
N GLY A 169 0.46 2.15 13.44
CA GLY A 169 1.46 2.53 12.44
C GLY A 169 1.17 3.92 11.89
N GLY A 170 1.96 4.34 10.92
CA GLY A 170 1.76 5.67 10.38
C GLY A 170 2.65 5.96 9.17
N PHE A 171 2.59 7.21 8.72
CA PHE A 171 3.38 7.77 7.63
C PHE A 171 4.05 9.03 8.14
N GLU A 172 5.18 8.86 8.78
CA GLU A 172 5.94 9.94 9.38
C GLU A 172 6.34 11.01 8.36
N PRO A 173 6.54 12.28 8.79
CA PRO A 173 6.84 13.38 7.87
C PRO A 173 8.15 13.22 7.10
N GLU A 174 9.13 12.55 7.71
CA GLU A 174 10.45 12.29 7.14
C GLU A 174 10.61 10.78 6.98
N ALA A 175 10.15 10.25 5.84
CA ALA A 175 10.27 8.84 5.54
C ALA A 175 11.74 8.39 5.51
N LYS A 176 12.04 7.25 6.08
CA LYS A 176 13.38 6.66 6.09
C LYS A 176 13.62 5.89 4.79
N PRO A 177 14.52 6.37 3.90
CA PRO A 177 14.85 5.64 2.68
C PRO A 177 15.49 4.29 3.03
N TRP A 178 15.08 3.23 2.34
CA TRP A 178 15.73 1.93 2.48
C TRP A 178 16.83 1.78 1.45
N VAL A 179 16.67 0.96 0.43
CA VAL A 179 17.65 0.78 -0.64
C VAL A 179 17.05 1.23 -1.97
N SER A 180 17.91 1.57 -2.92
CA SER A 180 17.41 1.82 -4.27
C SER A 180 16.77 0.54 -4.83
N PRO A 181 15.67 0.65 -5.60
CA PRO A 181 14.97 -0.51 -6.12
C PRO A 181 15.82 -1.47 -6.95
N GLU A 182 16.92 -0.98 -7.51
CA GLU A 182 17.89 -1.81 -8.24
C GLU A 182 18.79 -2.63 -7.31
N SER A 183 18.85 -2.24 -6.03
CA SER A 183 19.72 -2.87 -5.01
C SER A 183 18.94 -3.74 -4.02
N ILE A 184 17.64 -3.96 -4.26
CA ILE A 184 16.82 -4.85 -3.41
C ILE A 184 17.45 -6.25 -3.44
N PRO A 185 17.77 -6.85 -2.27
CA PRO A 185 18.32 -8.19 -2.20
C PRO A 185 17.42 -9.23 -2.89
N TYR A 186 18.02 -10.23 -3.49
CA TYR A 186 17.28 -11.35 -4.05
C TYR A 186 17.84 -12.69 -3.54
N PRO A 187 17.00 -13.60 -3.01
CA PRO A 187 15.57 -13.40 -2.76
C PRO A 187 15.31 -12.46 -1.57
N PHE A 188 14.23 -11.66 -1.65
CA PHE A 188 13.70 -10.88 -0.54
C PHE A 188 12.21 -11.19 -0.40
N GLU A 189 11.90 -12.18 0.42
CA GLU A 189 10.53 -12.65 0.65
C GLU A 189 10.37 -13.06 2.13
N PHE A 190 9.23 -12.76 2.74
CA PHE A 190 8.93 -13.05 4.15
C PHE A 190 9.98 -12.50 5.13
N GLN A 191 10.63 -11.42 4.79
CA GLN A 191 11.66 -10.77 5.60
C GLN A 191 11.15 -9.43 6.10
N LEU A 192 11.60 -9.07 7.30
CA LEU A 192 11.45 -7.75 7.89
C LEU A 192 12.83 -7.11 7.98
N LEU A 193 12.84 -5.78 8.05
CA LEU A 193 14.02 -5.00 8.37
C LEU A 193 14.21 -4.92 9.88
N ASP A 194 15.35 -4.40 10.31
CA ASP A 194 15.64 -4.21 11.72
C ASP A 194 14.66 -3.23 12.36
N GLU A 195 14.40 -3.40 13.64
CA GLU A 195 13.57 -2.49 14.42
C GLU A 195 14.27 -1.13 14.55
N ASP A 196 13.54 -0.05 14.37
CA ASP A 196 14.02 1.32 14.55
C ASP A 196 13.05 2.10 15.44
N TRP A 197 13.25 1.94 16.72
CA TRP A 197 12.42 2.58 17.75
C TRP A 197 12.60 4.09 17.79
N GLU A 198 13.80 4.59 17.55
CA GLU A 198 14.09 6.02 17.52
C GLU A 198 13.31 6.71 16.40
N HIS A 199 13.33 6.11 15.20
CA HIS A 199 12.58 6.65 14.07
C HIS A 199 11.07 6.52 14.25
N PHE A 200 10.60 5.47 14.93
CA PHE A 200 9.18 5.22 15.20
C PHE A 200 8.61 6.12 16.31
N GLU A 201 9.43 6.74 17.14
CA GLU A 201 9.01 7.53 18.31
C GLU A 201 7.98 8.63 17.95
N VAL A 202 8.17 9.34 16.84
CA VAL A 202 7.26 10.41 16.39
C VAL A 202 5.82 9.90 16.13
N LEU A 203 5.69 8.68 15.63
CA LEU A 203 4.39 8.04 15.42
C LEU A 203 3.80 7.56 16.74
N MET A 204 4.63 7.02 17.63
CA MET A 204 4.19 6.53 18.92
C MET A 204 3.70 7.66 19.82
N ASP A 205 4.40 8.78 19.85
CA ASP A 205 3.98 9.99 20.60
C ASP A 205 2.63 10.51 20.11
N SER A 206 2.45 10.58 18.80
CA SER A 206 1.18 10.99 18.18
C SER A 206 0.06 9.99 18.49
N ALA A 207 0.34 8.69 18.45
CA ALA A 207 -0.63 7.66 18.78
C ALA A 207 -1.04 7.68 20.25
N ILE A 208 -0.09 7.85 21.18
CA ILE A 208 -0.35 8.01 22.63
C ILE A 208 -1.17 9.27 22.90
N HIS A 209 -0.85 10.37 22.21
CA HIS A 209 -1.67 11.59 22.31
C HIS A 209 -3.12 11.31 21.94
N ARG A 210 -3.37 10.61 20.86
CA ARG A 210 -4.72 10.30 20.37
C ARG A 210 -5.42 9.20 21.15
N LEU A 211 -4.68 8.20 21.58
CA LEU A 211 -5.14 7.02 22.34
C LEU A 211 -4.33 6.88 23.63
N PRO A 212 -4.68 7.60 24.71
CA PRO A 212 -3.88 7.60 25.96
C PRO A 212 -3.69 6.23 26.61
N VAL A 213 -4.52 5.26 26.28
CA VAL A 213 -4.36 3.88 26.76
C VAL A 213 -3.02 3.26 26.34
N LEU A 214 -2.45 3.71 25.23
CA LEU A 214 -1.17 3.21 24.69
C LEU A 214 0.02 3.53 25.61
N GLU A 215 -0.04 4.60 26.41
CA GLU A 215 1.03 4.97 27.36
C GLU A 215 1.41 3.86 28.35
N ARG A 216 0.43 3.00 28.65
CA ARG A 216 0.59 1.89 29.61
C ARG A 216 0.46 0.50 28.99
N THR A 217 0.41 0.42 27.67
CA THR A 217 0.24 -0.82 26.94
C THR A 217 1.57 -1.36 26.46
N GLY A 218 1.85 -2.64 26.67
CA GLY A 218 3.05 -3.30 26.16
C GLY A 218 3.00 -3.47 24.64
N ILE A 219 4.17 -3.54 24.03
CA ILE A 219 4.34 -3.86 22.60
C ILE A 219 4.71 -5.32 22.46
N ARG A 220 3.89 -6.08 21.76
CA ARG A 220 4.11 -7.50 21.50
C ARG A 220 5.05 -7.74 20.33
N LYS A 221 4.98 -6.88 19.30
CA LYS A 221 5.80 -7.02 18.10
C LYS A 221 5.97 -5.70 17.36
N PHE A 222 7.18 -5.48 16.86
CA PHE A 222 7.52 -4.43 15.94
C PHE A 222 7.62 -5.00 14.52
N TYR A 223 7.14 -4.24 13.55
CA TYR A 223 7.27 -4.57 12.15
C TYR A 223 7.90 -3.38 11.42
N ASN A 224 8.95 -3.68 10.69
CA ASN A 224 9.56 -2.76 9.74
C ASN A 224 9.64 -3.47 8.40
N GLY A 225 8.85 -3.03 7.45
CA GLY A 225 8.81 -3.61 6.11
C GLY A 225 9.03 -2.53 5.05
N PRO A 226 9.76 -2.85 3.98
CA PRO A 226 9.95 -1.88 2.92
C PRO A 226 8.69 -1.72 2.08
N GLU A 227 8.38 -0.49 1.72
CA GLU A 227 7.30 -0.14 0.82
C GLU A 227 7.78 0.83 -0.27
N SER A 228 7.16 0.80 -1.45
CA SER A 228 7.55 1.66 -2.56
C SER A 228 6.64 2.87 -2.72
N PHE A 229 7.27 4.02 -2.90
CA PHE A 229 6.59 5.30 -3.06
C PHE A 229 7.00 6.00 -4.37
N THR A 230 6.09 6.80 -4.91
CA THR A 230 6.34 7.72 -6.02
C THR A 230 6.67 9.11 -5.48
N PRO A 231 7.46 9.92 -6.20
CA PRO A 231 7.86 11.25 -5.73
C PRO A 231 6.69 12.24 -5.57
N ASP A 232 5.61 12.03 -6.31
CA ASP A 232 4.43 12.92 -6.36
C ASP A 232 3.22 12.35 -5.60
N ASN A 233 3.40 11.23 -4.92
CA ASN A 233 2.35 10.50 -4.21
C ASN A 233 1.16 10.09 -5.10
N GLN A 234 1.40 9.94 -6.42
CA GLN A 234 0.41 9.43 -7.37
C GLN A 234 0.85 8.08 -7.90
N PHE A 235 -0.09 7.14 -8.04
CA PHE A 235 0.22 5.84 -8.64
C PHE A 235 0.47 5.96 -10.15
N ILE A 236 1.26 5.03 -10.67
CA ILE A 236 1.55 4.89 -12.10
C ILE A 236 0.63 3.81 -12.64
N LEU A 237 -0.27 4.16 -13.56
CA LEU A 237 -1.18 3.22 -14.20
C LEU A 237 -1.35 3.59 -15.68
N GLY A 238 -0.84 2.76 -16.58
CA GLY A 238 -0.99 2.96 -18.01
C GLY A 238 0.18 2.46 -18.84
N GLU A 239 0.08 2.70 -20.14
CA GLU A 239 1.11 2.34 -21.11
C GLU A 239 2.30 3.29 -21.03
N SER A 240 3.51 2.73 -21.10
CA SER A 240 4.73 3.54 -21.17
C SER A 240 4.83 4.31 -22.49
N PRO A 241 5.24 5.59 -22.48
CA PRO A 241 5.52 6.31 -23.70
C PRO A 241 6.78 5.83 -24.44
N ASP A 242 7.65 5.07 -23.74
CA ASP A 242 8.96 4.65 -24.26
C ASP A 242 8.90 3.33 -25.06
N VAL A 243 7.97 2.45 -24.68
CA VAL A 243 7.85 1.08 -25.27
C VAL A 243 6.39 0.73 -25.41
N ALA A 244 5.90 0.64 -26.62
CA ALA A 244 4.52 0.25 -26.89
C ALA A 244 4.24 -1.18 -26.40
N GLY A 245 3.05 -1.41 -25.87
CA GLY A 245 2.63 -2.68 -25.26
C GLY A 245 3.18 -2.92 -23.86
N PHE A 246 4.00 -2.01 -23.31
CA PHE A 246 4.51 -2.12 -21.95
C PHE A 246 3.74 -1.21 -21.01
N PHE A 247 2.90 -1.79 -20.18
CA PHE A 247 2.09 -1.11 -19.18
C PHE A 247 2.72 -1.21 -17.79
N VAL A 248 2.47 -0.20 -16.96
CA VAL A 248 2.91 -0.18 -15.56
C VAL A 248 1.70 0.00 -14.65
N GLY A 249 1.61 -0.82 -13.62
CA GLY A 249 0.67 -0.69 -12.50
C GLY A 249 1.45 -0.75 -11.19
N ALA A 250 1.96 0.38 -10.70
CA ALA A 250 2.88 0.41 -9.56
C ALA A 250 2.80 1.74 -8.78
N GLY A 251 3.46 1.80 -7.62
CA GLY A 251 3.56 3.02 -6.82
C GLY A 251 2.22 3.45 -6.22
N PHE A 252 1.44 2.52 -5.73
CA PHE A 252 0.13 2.81 -5.13
C PHE A 252 0.22 3.42 -3.72
N ASN A 253 1.42 3.68 -3.20
CA ASN A 253 1.64 4.46 -1.98
C ASN A 253 0.73 4.03 -0.81
N SER A 254 0.81 2.76 -0.41
CA SER A 254 0.01 2.09 0.64
C SER A 254 -1.48 1.89 0.36
N VAL A 255 -2.03 2.40 -0.75
CA VAL A 255 -3.45 2.22 -1.07
C VAL A 255 -3.70 1.15 -2.16
N GLY A 256 -2.71 0.27 -2.40
CA GLY A 256 -2.78 -0.72 -3.47
C GLY A 256 -3.95 -1.70 -3.35
N ILE A 257 -4.25 -2.22 -2.15
CA ILE A 257 -5.36 -3.16 -1.95
C ILE A 257 -6.69 -2.48 -2.28
N ALA A 258 -6.92 -1.28 -1.74
CA ALA A 258 -8.15 -0.52 -2.00
C ALA A 258 -8.31 -0.12 -3.48
N SER A 259 -7.19 0.10 -4.18
CA SER A 259 -7.18 0.55 -5.58
C SER A 259 -7.17 -0.60 -6.59
N ALA A 260 -6.84 -1.83 -6.17
CA ALA A 260 -6.59 -2.96 -7.07
C ALA A 260 -7.77 -3.28 -8.00
N GLY A 261 -9.00 -3.21 -7.49
CA GLY A 261 -10.20 -3.47 -8.29
C GLY A 261 -10.39 -2.44 -9.41
N GLY A 262 -10.17 -1.16 -9.11
CA GLY A 262 -10.22 -0.07 -10.08
C GLY A 262 -9.09 -0.16 -11.10
N ALA A 263 -7.87 -0.38 -10.63
CA ALA A 263 -6.68 -0.53 -11.49
C ALA A 263 -6.78 -1.72 -12.45
N GLY A 264 -7.32 -2.85 -11.97
CA GLY A 264 -7.50 -4.03 -12.82
C GLY A 264 -8.64 -3.90 -13.84
N ARG A 265 -9.53 -2.91 -13.68
CA ARG A 265 -10.62 -2.62 -14.62
C ARG A 265 -10.21 -1.59 -15.69
N ALA A 266 -9.30 -0.69 -15.36
CA ALA A 266 -8.79 0.33 -16.28
C ALA A 266 -7.96 -0.28 -17.41
#